data_d6afeb5b2d193c2b2d4f501c9cf74b89
#
_entry.id   d6afeb5b2d193c2b2d4f501c9cf74b89
#
_cell.length_a   1.000
_cell.length_b   1.000
_cell.length_c   1.000
_cell.angle_alpha   90.00
_cell.angle_beta   90.00
_cell.angle_gamma   90.00
#
_symmetry.space_group_name_H-M   'P 1'
#
loop_
_entity.id
_entity.type
_entity.pdbx_description
1 polymer ?
#
loop_
_entity_poly.entity_id
_entity_poly.type
_entity_poly.pdbx_seq_one_letter_code
_entity_poly.pdbx_strand_id
1 'polypeptide(L)'
;MAIDWTYSSLQEELDRETPSPITFSSFCIEFLGAQIYSMCENNRLDKIKASKNGPSFSHVFFADDLMLFVKANAKNCEAIIEVLDTFCKLAGQKVNLAKSRVLFSPNVSRRGKRSICQKQGINATQNLGHYLGFPLIYKGRSGDAFNFVIDKVQKKLSGWKAKFLSKAGKMVLTKSVAIPIAKYYMQCHALPIKVCEAIDKLIRDFLWGSIAENRRMHMVNWNTITLPKDKGGLGLYQMQYRS
;
A
#
# COMPACT_ATOMS: atom_id res chain seq x y z
N MET A 1 9.46 14.96 5.58
CA MET A 1 10.15 13.68 5.87
C MET A 1 9.08 12.63 6.13
N ALA A 2 9.11 11.52 5.44
CA ALA A 2 8.29 10.36 5.75
C ALA A 2 9.22 9.29 6.33
N ILE A 3 8.84 8.67 7.43
CA ILE A 3 9.59 7.61 8.11
C ILE A 3 8.67 6.41 8.20
N ASP A 4 9.17 5.28 7.74
CA ASP A 4 8.51 3.99 7.81
C ASP A 4 9.15 3.18 8.95
N TRP A 5 8.33 2.79 9.92
CA TRP A 5 8.73 2.03 11.10
C TRP A 5 7.98 0.71 11.13
N THR A 6 8.71 -0.39 11.26
CA THR A 6 8.13 -1.71 11.49
C THR A 6 8.46 -2.21 12.88
N TYR A 7 7.46 -2.76 13.55
CA TYR A 7 7.61 -3.36 14.88
C TYR A 7 7.77 -4.86 14.77
N SER A 8 8.60 -5.45 15.63
CA SER A 8 8.60 -6.88 15.85
C SER A 8 7.89 -7.16 17.18
N SER A 9 6.78 -7.86 17.14
CA SER A 9 6.14 -8.36 18.36
C SER A 9 7.02 -9.46 18.96
N LEU A 10 7.40 -9.30 20.23
CA LEU A 10 7.84 -10.43 21.04
C LEU A 10 6.56 -11.23 21.39
N GLN A 11 6.38 -12.39 20.78
CA GLN A 11 5.44 -13.38 21.28
C GLN A 11 6.07 -14.00 22.54
N GLU A 12 5.82 -13.40 23.70
CA GLU A 12 5.89 -14.13 24.96
C GLU A 12 4.58 -14.87 25.13
N GLU A 13 4.66 -16.13 25.57
CA GLU A 13 3.53 -16.97 26.01
C GLU A 13 2.79 -16.21 27.11
N LEU A 14 1.66 -15.60 26.75
CA LEU A 14 0.77 -14.93 27.69
C LEU A 14 -0.23 -15.98 28.22
N ASP A 15 -0.29 -16.11 29.54
CA ASP A 15 -1.23 -16.92 30.27
C ASP A 15 -2.69 -16.65 29.87
N ARG A 16 -3.56 -17.68 29.97
CA ARG A 16 -4.95 -17.71 29.46
C ARG A 16 -5.91 -16.66 30.04
N GLU A 17 -5.50 -15.83 30.99
CA GLU A 17 -6.33 -14.81 31.65
C GLU A 17 -6.09 -13.37 31.11
N THR A 18 -5.18 -13.18 30.16
CA THR A 18 -4.92 -11.88 29.53
C THR A 18 -5.83 -11.65 28.32
N PRO A 19 -6.18 -10.37 28.00
CA PRO A 19 -6.90 -10.03 26.75
C PRO A 19 -6.21 -10.68 25.57
N SER A 20 -6.99 -11.12 24.56
CA SER A 20 -6.40 -11.80 23.40
C SER A 20 -5.21 -10.98 22.86
N PRO A 21 -4.13 -11.61 22.37
CA PRO A 21 -2.95 -10.90 21.86
C PRO A 21 -3.29 -9.80 20.83
N ILE A 22 -4.35 -10.01 20.07
CA ILE A 22 -4.88 -9.05 19.08
C ILE A 22 -5.44 -7.80 19.79
N THR A 23 -6.21 -7.99 20.87
CA THR A 23 -6.81 -6.88 21.64
C THR A 23 -5.73 -6.05 22.31
N PHE A 24 -4.73 -6.70 22.91
CA PHE A 24 -3.61 -6.01 23.56
C PHE A 24 -2.79 -5.21 22.55
N SER A 25 -2.47 -5.79 21.40
CA SER A 25 -1.76 -5.10 20.32
C SER A 25 -2.51 -3.85 19.83
N SER A 26 -3.85 -3.94 19.68
CA SER A 26 -4.68 -2.80 19.28
C SER A 26 -4.63 -1.67 20.31
N PHE A 27 -4.72 -1.98 21.61
CA PHE A 27 -4.58 -0.98 22.67
C PHE A 27 -3.21 -0.29 22.66
N CYS A 28 -2.14 -1.06 22.46
CA CYS A 28 -0.80 -0.50 22.37
C CYS A 28 -0.67 0.49 21.20
N ILE A 29 -1.24 0.19 20.04
CA ILE A 29 -1.21 1.05 18.87
C ILE A 29 -2.04 2.32 19.10
N GLU A 30 -3.24 2.21 19.69
CA GLU A 30 -4.06 3.37 20.07
C GLU A 30 -3.33 4.26 21.06
N PHE A 31 -2.67 3.69 22.05
CA PHE A 31 -1.86 4.45 23.00
C PHE A 31 -0.71 5.21 22.32
N LEU A 32 0.01 4.55 21.39
CA LEU A 32 1.04 5.22 20.59
C LEU A 32 0.46 6.37 19.76
N GLY A 33 -0.70 6.17 19.14
CA GLY A 33 -1.43 7.19 18.39
C GLY A 33 -1.78 8.40 19.25
N ALA A 34 -2.31 8.16 20.46
CA ALA A 34 -2.65 9.20 21.43
C ALA A 34 -1.41 9.98 21.88
N GLN A 35 -0.27 9.32 22.10
CA GLN A 35 0.99 9.97 22.43
C GLN A 35 1.51 10.86 21.30
N ILE A 36 1.51 10.37 20.06
CA ILE A 36 1.89 11.16 18.89
C ILE A 36 0.96 12.37 18.74
N TYR A 37 -0.33 12.18 18.93
CA TYR A 37 -1.31 13.27 18.88
C TYR A 37 -1.05 14.32 19.96
N SER A 38 -0.83 13.92 21.20
CA SER A 38 -0.49 14.81 22.32
C SER A 38 0.78 15.61 22.04
N MET A 39 1.83 14.97 21.48
CA MET A 39 3.06 15.67 21.06
C MET A 39 2.80 16.74 20.00
N CYS A 40 1.84 16.47 19.10
CA CYS A 40 1.45 17.43 18.07
C CYS A 40 0.68 18.63 18.66
N GLU A 41 -0.27 18.40 19.57
CA GLU A 41 -1.06 19.45 20.23
C GLU A 41 -0.17 20.34 21.11
N ASN A 42 0.81 19.76 21.79
CA ASN A 42 1.79 20.49 22.58
C ASN A 42 2.91 21.14 21.74
N ASN A 43 2.75 21.19 20.41
CA ASN A 43 3.72 21.74 19.47
C ASN A 43 5.14 21.14 19.60
N ARG A 44 5.27 19.93 20.15
CA ARG A 44 6.55 19.20 20.23
C ARG A 44 6.87 18.48 18.93
N LEU A 45 5.82 18.08 18.17
CA LEU A 45 5.93 17.43 16.87
C LEU A 45 5.18 18.23 15.81
N ASP A 46 5.84 18.62 14.73
CA ASP A 46 5.23 19.39 13.64
C ASP A 46 4.50 18.49 12.65
N LYS A 47 3.19 18.63 12.55
CA LYS A 47 2.36 17.97 11.54
C LYS A 47 2.71 18.45 10.12
N ILE A 48 2.51 17.59 9.12
CA ILE A 48 2.64 17.97 7.70
C ILE A 48 1.24 18.17 7.10
N LYS A 49 1.08 19.21 6.29
CA LYS A 49 -0.13 19.44 5.49
C LYS A 49 -0.03 18.73 4.15
N ALA A 50 -1.09 18.05 3.74
CA ALA A 50 -1.18 17.41 2.42
C ALA A 50 -1.13 18.44 1.26
N SER A 51 -1.71 19.63 1.48
CA SER A 51 -1.69 20.76 0.56
C SER A 51 -1.77 22.07 1.33
N LYS A 52 -1.66 23.23 0.63
CA LYS A 52 -1.71 24.56 1.26
C LYS A 52 -2.94 24.75 2.16
N ASN A 53 -4.11 24.27 1.73
CA ASN A 53 -5.39 24.34 2.45
C ASN A 53 -5.92 22.96 2.86
N GLY A 54 -5.11 21.92 2.76
CA GLY A 54 -5.50 20.55 3.08
C GLY A 54 -5.36 20.20 4.56
N PRO A 55 -5.87 19.01 4.93
CA PRO A 55 -5.73 18.51 6.28
C PRO A 55 -4.25 18.29 6.65
N SER A 56 -3.97 18.43 7.92
CA SER A 56 -2.66 18.08 8.49
C SER A 56 -2.70 16.67 9.06
N PHE A 57 -1.62 15.93 8.89
CA PHE A 57 -1.45 14.60 9.44
C PHE A 57 -0.03 14.40 9.95
N SER A 58 0.13 13.50 10.89
CA SER A 58 1.41 13.18 11.52
C SER A 58 1.81 11.72 11.32
N HIS A 59 0.83 10.82 11.30
CA HIS A 59 1.09 9.39 11.23
C HIS A 59 -0.06 8.63 10.57
N VAL A 60 0.25 7.41 10.14
CA VAL A 60 -0.71 6.40 9.67
C VAL A 60 -0.26 5.05 10.22
N PHE A 61 -1.21 4.28 10.76
CA PHE A 61 -1.01 2.93 11.25
C PHE A 61 -1.69 1.91 10.35
N PHE A 62 -1.07 0.76 10.22
CA PHE A 62 -1.71 -0.45 9.70
C PHE A 62 -1.03 -1.67 10.31
N ALA A 63 -1.76 -2.39 11.15
CA ALA A 63 -1.21 -3.49 11.94
C ALA A 63 0.09 -3.06 12.66
N ASP A 64 1.20 -3.70 12.38
CA ASP A 64 2.54 -3.43 12.93
C ASP A 64 3.35 -2.36 12.16
N ASP A 65 2.82 -1.83 11.07
CA ASP A 65 3.48 -0.79 10.28
C ASP A 65 3.05 0.61 10.75
N LEU A 66 4.03 1.45 11.10
CA LEU A 66 3.84 2.86 11.42
C LEU A 66 4.53 3.74 10.39
N MET A 67 3.80 4.64 9.78
CA MET A 67 4.36 5.68 8.92
C MET A 67 4.21 7.05 9.57
N LEU A 68 5.33 7.74 9.82
CA LEU A 68 5.37 9.08 10.39
C LEU A 68 5.67 10.14 9.33
N PHE A 69 4.94 11.23 9.38
CA PHE A 69 5.09 12.37 8.46
C PHE A 69 5.39 13.63 9.26
N VAL A 70 6.65 14.06 9.26
CA VAL A 70 7.10 15.17 10.08
C VAL A 70 8.10 16.07 9.35
N LYS A 71 8.30 17.28 9.85
CA LYS A 71 9.37 18.16 9.35
C LYS A 71 10.74 17.60 9.76
N ALA A 72 11.72 17.68 8.86
CA ALA A 72 13.08 17.19 9.09
C ALA A 72 13.90 18.21 9.92
N ASN A 73 13.71 18.22 11.23
CA ASN A 73 14.47 19.04 12.17
C ASN A 73 14.85 18.23 13.42
N ALA A 74 15.78 18.74 14.22
CA ALA A 74 16.29 18.07 15.41
C ALA A 74 15.21 17.88 16.48
N LYS A 75 14.33 18.88 16.67
CA LYS A 75 13.22 18.85 17.62
C LYS A 75 12.28 17.68 17.36
N ASN A 76 11.81 17.53 16.12
CA ASN A 76 10.92 16.43 15.76
C ASN A 76 11.61 15.06 15.87
N CYS A 77 12.91 15.00 15.56
CA CYS A 77 13.69 13.79 15.71
C CYS A 77 13.74 13.32 17.17
N GLU A 78 13.99 14.22 18.09
CA GLU A 78 14.03 13.95 19.54
C GLU A 78 12.65 13.55 20.07
N ALA A 79 11.58 14.26 19.65
CA ALA A 79 10.22 13.93 20.03
C ALA A 79 9.81 12.53 19.58
N ILE A 80 10.18 12.11 18.36
CA ILE A 80 9.91 10.77 17.86
C ILE A 80 10.64 9.71 18.68
N ILE A 81 11.92 9.91 18.98
CA ILE A 81 12.70 8.96 19.79
C ILE A 81 12.05 8.81 21.16
N GLU A 82 11.69 9.90 21.83
CA GLU A 82 11.03 9.89 23.15
C GLU A 82 9.72 9.10 23.13
N VAL A 83 8.85 9.35 22.13
CA VAL A 83 7.58 8.65 22.00
C VAL A 83 7.79 7.15 21.77
N LEU A 84 8.70 6.78 20.85
CA LEU A 84 8.97 5.38 20.54
C LEU A 84 9.63 4.66 21.71
N ASP A 85 10.56 5.28 22.43
CA ASP A 85 11.19 4.71 23.62
C ASP A 85 10.17 4.49 24.74
N THR A 86 9.27 5.44 24.95
CA THR A 86 8.19 5.33 25.93
C THR A 86 7.25 4.19 25.56
N PHE A 87 6.85 4.11 24.30
CA PHE A 87 6.02 3.04 23.78
C PHE A 87 6.69 1.67 23.94
N CYS A 88 7.96 1.53 23.54
CA CYS A 88 8.70 0.28 23.66
C CYS A 88 8.80 -0.20 25.12
N LYS A 89 9.00 0.71 26.07
CA LYS A 89 9.06 0.39 27.51
C LYS A 89 7.72 -0.07 28.06
N LEU A 90 6.63 0.55 27.65
CA LEU A 90 5.28 0.25 28.16
C LEU A 90 4.65 -0.96 27.48
N ALA A 91 4.84 -1.10 26.17
CA ALA A 91 4.24 -2.18 25.37
C ALA A 91 5.07 -3.47 25.35
N GLY A 92 6.32 -3.45 25.88
CA GLY A 92 7.24 -4.57 25.75
C GLY A 92 7.70 -4.87 24.32
N GLN A 93 7.39 -3.97 23.38
CA GLN A 93 7.73 -4.12 21.96
C GLN A 93 9.06 -3.44 21.63
N LYS A 94 9.66 -3.83 20.51
CA LYS A 94 10.89 -3.21 20.01
C LYS A 94 10.74 -2.73 18.58
N VAL A 95 11.23 -1.55 18.30
CA VAL A 95 11.31 -1.02 16.93
C VAL A 95 12.37 -1.77 16.14
N ASN A 96 12.02 -2.27 14.96
CA ASN A 96 12.95 -2.93 14.06
C ASN A 96 13.71 -1.92 13.22
N LEU A 97 14.82 -1.39 13.72
CA LEU A 97 15.65 -0.39 13.03
C LEU A 97 16.23 -0.90 11.70
N ALA A 98 16.46 -2.22 11.57
CA ALA A 98 16.99 -2.80 10.34
C ALA A 98 15.98 -2.74 9.18
N LYS A 99 14.69 -2.84 9.47
CA LYS A 99 13.60 -2.69 8.50
C LYS A 99 13.14 -1.25 8.33
N SER A 100 13.35 -0.40 9.33
CA SER A 100 12.92 1.00 9.32
C SER A 100 13.71 1.83 8.32
N ARG A 101 13.04 2.76 7.64
CA ARG A 101 13.61 3.60 6.57
C ARG A 101 13.12 5.02 6.70
N VAL A 102 13.91 5.97 6.22
CA VAL A 102 13.52 7.38 6.15
C VAL A 102 13.66 7.92 4.73
N LEU A 103 12.60 8.57 4.24
CA LEU A 103 12.59 9.30 2.98
C LEU A 103 12.60 10.81 3.28
N PHE A 104 13.59 11.50 2.77
CA PHE A 104 13.71 12.94 2.91
C PHE A 104 13.20 13.69 1.68
N SER A 105 12.54 14.81 1.90
CA SER A 105 12.28 15.79 0.84
C SER A 105 13.63 16.26 0.22
N PRO A 106 13.66 16.60 -1.09
CA PRO A 106 14.84 17.14 -1.74
C PRO A 106 15.42 18.38 -1.06
N ASN A 107 14.57 19.18 -0.43
CA ASN A 107 14.94 20.43 0.22
C ASN A 107 15.74 20.26 1.53
N VAL A 108 15.87 19.04 2.04
CA VAL A 108 16.65 18.77 3.27
C VAL A 108 18.13 18.68 2.92
N SER A 109 18.96 19.47 3.60
CA SER A 109 20.41 19.50 3.39
C SER A 109 21.07 18.13 3.67
N ARG A 110 22.18 17.84 3.00
CA ARG A 110 22.94 16.59 3.22
C ARG A 110 23.38 16.43 4.67
N ARG A 111 23.77 17.55 5.33
CA ARG A 111 24.17 17.56 6.75
C ARG A 111 22.98 17.21 7.66
N GLY A 112 21.79 17.78 7.40
CA GLY A 112 20.57 17.47 8.14
C GLY A 112 20.15 16.01 8.00
N LYS A 113 20.21 15.45 6.80
CA LYS A 113 19.93 14.02 6.54
C LYS A 113 20.84 13.11 7.36
N ARG A 114 22.16 13.37 7.34
CA ARG A 114 23.13 12.57 8.09
C ARG A 114 22.89 12.65 9.62
N SER A 115 22.67 13.86 10.13
CA SER A 115 22.42 14.07 11.56
C SER A 115 21.18 13.33 12.05
N ILE A 116 20.06 13.36 11.29
CA ILE A 116 18.82 12.66 11.64
C ILE A 116 19.00 11.15 11.58
N CYS A 117 19.60 10.62 10.50
CA CYS A 117 19.86 9.19 10.36
C CYS A 117 20.74 8.66 11.50
N GLN A 118 21.78 9.40 11.88
CA GLN A 118 22.70 9.02 12.94
C GLN A 118 22.01 9.02 14.31
N LYS A 119 21.17 10.03 14.59
CA LYS A 119 20.41 10.11 15.85
C LYS A 119 19.37 8.99 15.98
N GLN A 120 18.69 8.62 14.90
CA GLN A 120 17.63 7.61 14.90
C GLN A 120 18.13 6.18 14.64
N GLY A 121 19.37 6.01 14.22
CA GLY A 121 19.92 4.69 13.88
C GLY A 121 19.30 4.05 12.64
N ILE A 122 18.68 4.84 11.72
CA ILE A 122 18.00 4.35 10.52
C ILE A 122 18.63 4.90 9.25
N ASN A 123 18.46 4.17 8.15
CA ASN A 123 19.05 4.53 6.87
C ASN A 123 18.09 5.38 6.01
N ALA A 124 18.67 6.41 5.37
CA ALA A 124 17.95 7.16 4.34
C ALA A 124 17.75 6.31 3.09
N THR A 125 16.57 6.40 2.50
CA THR A 125 16.24 5.76 1.22
C THR A 125 15.73 6.80 0.21
N GLN A 126 15.83 6.47 -1.06
CA GLN A 126 15.18 7.21 -2.14
C GLN A 126 13.80 6.64 -2.48
N ASN A 127 13.49 5.43 -1.99
CA ASN A 127 12.24 4.74 -2.21
C ASN A 127 11.87 3.97 -0.95
N LEU A 128 10.73 4.29 -0.35
CA LEU A 128 10.18 3.58 0.81
C LEU A 128 9.61 2.19 0.44
N GLY A 129 9.57 1.85 -0.85
CA GLY A 129 9.01 0.57 -1.29
C GLY A 129 7.49 0.60 -1.42
N HIS A 130 6.85 -0.38 -0.81
CA HIS A 130 5.39 -0.55 -0.87
C HIS A 130 4.80 -0.44 0.53
N TYR A 131 3.71 0.31 0.64
CA TYR A 131 2.85 0.33 1.82
C TYR A 131 1.49 -0.25 1.45
N LEU A 132 1.08 -1.32 2.12
CA LEU A 132 -0.14 -2.07 1.81
C LEU A 132 -0.22 -2.51 0.33
N GLY A 133 0.91 -2.89 -0.24
CA GLY A 133 0.99 -3.30 -1.65
C GLY A 133 0.99 -2.15 -2.66
N PHE A 134 0.83 -0.89 -2.21
CA PHE A 134 0.94 0.30 -3.04
C PHE A 134 2.37 0.82 -3.04
N PRO A 135 2.96 1.10 -4.21
CA PRO A 135 4.25 1.78 -4.25
C PRO A 135 4.11 3.20 -3.72
N LEU A 136 4.97 3.55 -2.77
CA LEU A 136 5.08 4.91 -2.27
C LEU A 136 5.85 5.76 -3.28
N ILE A 137 5.12 6.32 -4.26
CA ILE A 137 5.71 7.03 -5.39
C ILE A 137 5.95 8.48 -5.01
N TYR A 138 7.22 8.87 -5.02
CA TYR A 138 7.63 10.25 -4.74
C TYR A 138 7.50 11.18 -5.96
N LYS A 139 7.61 10.66 -7.18
CA LYS A 139 7.58 11.44 -8.43
C LYS A 139 6.32 11.17 -9.22
N GLY A 140 5.43 12.17 -9.27
CA GLY A 140 4.43 12.40 -10.30
C GLY A 140 3.49 11.26 -10.68
N ARG A 141 2.36 11.61 -11.29
CA ARG A 141 1.40 10.70 -11.91
C ARG A 141 1.90 10.21 -13.28
N SER A 142 3.03 9.52 -13.34
CA SER A 142 3.43 8.84 -14.57
C SER A 142 2.56 7.61 -14.76
N GLY A 143 2.02 7.39 -15.97
CA GLY A 143 1.30 6.16 -16.30
C GLY A 143 2.11 4.90 -16.01
N ASP A 144 3.43 4.98 -16.14
CA ASP A 144 4.38 3.91 -15.84
C ASP A 144 4.38 3.48 -14.37
N ALA A 145 3.98 4.38 -13.47
CA ALA A 145 3.87 4.10 -12.05
C ALA A 145 2.86 2.98 -11.71
N PHE A 146 1.93 2.69 -12.61
CA PHE A 146 0.89 1.68 -12.43
C PHE A 146 1.11 0.41 -13.26
N ASN A 147 2.23 0.30 -14.02
CA ASN A 147 2.54 -0.88 -14.81
C ASN A 147 2.62 -2.15 -13.96
N PHE A 148 3.05 -2.02 -12.69
CA PHE A 148 3.08 -3.14 -11.75
C PHE A 148 1.70 -3.79 -11.53
N VAL A 149 0.59 -3.07 -11.71
CA VAL A 149 -0.78 -3.63 -11.63
C VAL A 149 -1.03 -4.53 -12.82
N ILE A 150 -0.63 -4.08 -14.03
CA ILE A 150 -0.70 -4.86 -15.27
C ILE A 150 0.11 -6.15 -15.10
N ASP A 151 1.35 -6.04 -14.61
CA ASP A 151 2.26 -7.17 -14.39
C ASP A 151 1.67 -8.18 -13.38
N LYS A 152 1.05 -7.69 -12.28
CA LYS A 152 0.39 -8.57 -11.31
C LYS A 152 -0.77 -9.33 -11.93
N VAL A 153 -1.62 -8.67 -12.70
CA VAL A 153 -2.74 -9.31 -13.41
C VAL A 153 -2.19 -10.32 -14.42
N GLN A 154 -1.24 -9.92 -15.25
CA GLN A 154 -0.62 -10.76 -16.26
C GLN A 154 0.02 -12.02 -15.64
N LYS A 155 0.77 -11.88 -14.54
CA LYS A 155 1.38 -13.01 -13.82
C LYS A 155 0.35 -14.04 -13.35
N LYS A 156 -0.84 -13.58 -12.92
CA LYS A 156 -1.93 -14.49 -12.50
C LYS A 156 -2.61 -15.18 -13.68
N LEU A 157 -2.76 -14.47 -14.80
CA LEU A 157 -3.41 -15.02 -15.99
C LEU A 157 -2.48 -15.88 -16.86
N SER A 158 -1.16 -15.66 -16.81
CA SER A 158 -0.16 -16.40 -17.61
C SER A 158 0.34 -17.69 -16.97
N GLY A 159 -0.06 -18.00 -15.74
CA GLY A 159 0.34 -19.23 -15.03
C GLY A 159 0.02 -20.49 -15.84
N TRP A 160 0.90 -21.51 -15.79
CA TRP A 160 0.74 -22.75 -16.58
C TRP A 160 -0.61 -23.44 -16.34
N LYS A 161 -1.13 -23.42 -15.11
CA LYS A 161 -2.45 -23.98 -14.77
C LYS A 161 -3.60 -23.24 -15.48
N ALA A 162 -3.46 -21.94 -15.71
CA ALA A 162 -4.47 -21.13 -16.38
C ALA A 162 -4.68 -21.51 -17.85
N LYS A 163 -3.65 -22.08 -18.51
CA LYS A 163 -3.73 -22.53 -19.91
C LYS A 163 -4.65 -23.74 -20.10
N PHE A 164 -4.79 -24.57 -19.07
CA PHE A 164 -5.62 -25.78 -19.09
C PHE A 164 -7.07 -25.56 -18.62
N LEU A 165 -7.42 -24.35 -18.25
CA LEU A 165 -8.77 -24.05 -17.77
C LEU A 165 -9.78 -24.08 -18.92
N SER A 166 -10.96 -24.67 -18.66
CA SER A 166 -12.14 -24.51 -19.50
C SER A 166 -12.58 -23.04 -19.58
N LYS A 167 -13.46 -22.68 -20.51
CA LYS A 167 -14.00 -21.32 -20.61
C LYS A 167 -14.66 -20.87 -19.30
N ALA A 168 -15.39 -21.75 -18.63
CA ALA A 168 -16.00 -21.48 -17.32
C ALA A 168 -14.92 -21.26 -16.24
N GLY A 169 -13.87 -22.07 -16.20
CA GLY A 169 -12.75 -21.90 -15.27
C GLY A 169 -12.00 -20.58 -15.49
N LYS A 170 -11.78 -20.17 -16.75
CA LYS A 170 -11.19 -18.86 -17.08
C LYS A 170 -12.05 -17.71 -16.58
N MET A 171 -13.35 -17.82 -16.71
CA MET A 171 -14.32 -16.86 -16.20
C MET A 171 -14.24 -16.71 -14.69
N VAL A 172 -14.21 -17.83 -13.95
CA VAL A 172 -14.07 -17.84 -12.50
C VAL A 172 -12.76 -17.20 -12.09
N LEU A 173 -11.63 -17.56 -12.71
CA LEU A 173 -10.32 -16.96 -12.40
C LEU A 173 -10.31 -15.45 -12.67
N THR A 174 -10.92 -15.02 -13.77
CA THR A 174 -11.05 -13.60 -14.08
C THR A 174 -11.81 -12.86 -12.99
N LYS A 175 -12.98 -13.36 -12.58
CA LYS A 175 -13.85 -12.73 -11.59
C LYS A 175 -13.27 -12.74 -10.19
N SER A 176 -12.65 -13.84 -9.79
CA SER A 176 -12.16 -14.03 -8.41
C SER A 176 -10.73 -13.53 -8.16
N VAL A 177 -9.93 -13.37 -9.22
CA VAL A 177 -8.51 -13.00 -9.07
C VAL A 177 -8.14 -11.75 -9.88
N ALA A 178 -8.33 -11.77 -11.22
CA ALA A 178 -7.82 -10.70 -12.06
C ALA A 178 -8.52 -9.36 -11.80
N ILE A 179 -9.85 -9.36 -11.77
CA ILE A 179 -10.66 -8.16 -11.50
C ILE A 179 -10.44 -7.62 -10.08
N PRO A 180 -10.45 -8.44 -9.01
CA PRO A 180 -10.19 -7.97 -7.66
C PRO A 180 -8.82 -7.31 -7.48
N ILE A 181 -7.77 -7.81 -8.15
CA ILE A 181 -6.45 -7.16 -8.13
C ILE A 181 -6.55 -5.72 -8.63
N ALA A 182 -7.15 -5.49 -9.79
CA ALA A 182 -7.28 -4.14 -10.32
C ALA A 182 -8.19 -3.26 -9.44
N LYS A 183 -9.34 -3.80 -8.97
CA LYS A 183 -10.26 -3.09 -8.08
C LYS A 183 -9.62 -2.64 -6.78
N TYR A 184 -8.75 -3.46 -6.19
CA TYR A 184 -8.02 -3.10 -4.99
C TYR A 184 -7.23 -1.79 -5.17
N TYR A 185 -6.50 -1.67 -6.29
CA TYR A 185 -5.76 -0.44 -6.58
C TYR A 185 -6.67 0.74 -6.96
N MET A 186 -7.80 0.48 -7.60
CA MET A 186 -8.79 1.50 -7.97
C MET A 186 -9.51 2.11 -6.75
N GLN A 187 -9.55 1.44 -5.61
CA GLN A 187 -10.13 1.99 -4.38
C GLN A 187 -9.32 3.17 -3.84
N CYS A 188 -8.02 3.16 -4.01
CA CYS A 188 -7.12 4.19 -3.46
C CYS A 188 -6.68 5.21 -4.53
N HIS A 189 -6.66 4.82 -5.80
CA HIS A 189 -6.16 5.65 -6.89
C HIS A 189 -7.03 5.52 -8.14
N ALA A 190 -7.27 6.64 -8.81
CA ALA A 190 -7.81 6.61 -10.17
C ALA A 190 -6.71 6.07 -11.10
N LEU A 191 -6.88 4.87 -11.63
CA LEU A 191 -5.95 4.30 -12.60
C LEU A 191 -6.03 5.07 -13.92
N PRO A 192 -4.89 5.34 -14.58
CA PRO A 192 -4.89 5.93 -15.91
C PRO A 192 -5.67 5.07 -16.92
N ILE A 193 -6.37 5.69 -17.85
CA ILE A 193 -7.18 5.01 -18.86
C ILE A 193 -6.37 3.94 -19.61
N LYS A 194 -5.13 4.25 -19.99
CA LYS A 194 -4.21 3.31 -20.66
C LYS A 194 -3.97 2.02 -19.85
N VAL A 195 -3.89 2.13 -18.52
CA VAL A 195 -3.72 0.97 -17.62
C VAL A 195 -4.99 0.14 -17.58
N CYS A 196 -6.15 0.79 -17.48
CA CYS A 196 -7.46 0.13 -17.54
C CYS A 196 -7.66 -0.64 -18.86
N GLU A 197 -7.36 -0.01 -19.98
CA GLU A 197 -7.42 -0.62 -21.31
C GLU A 197 -6.48 -1.82 -21.44
N ALA A 198 -5.26 -1.71 -20.93
CA ALA A 198 -4.30 -2.81 -20.93
C ALA A 198 -4.80 -4.01 -20.10
N ILE A 199 -5.40 -3.75 -18.94
CA ILE A 199 -5.97 -4.81 -18.09
C ILE A 199 -7.18 -5.45 -18.77
N ASP A 200 -8.09 -4.67 -19.34
CA ASP A 200 -9.24 -5.18 -20.09
C ASP A 200 -8.81 -6.02 -21.29
N LYS A 201 -7.75 -5.61 -21.98
CA LYS A 201 -7.15 -6.39 -23.06
C LYS A 201 -6.59 -7.72 -22.58
N LEU A 202 -5.82 -7.73 -21.49
CA LEU A 202 -5.28 -8.97 -20.92
C LEU A 202 -6.39 -9.96 -20.52
N ILE A 203 -7.44 -9.47 -19.90
CA ILE A 203 -8.59 -10.29 -19.50
C ILE A 203 -9.29 -10.87 -20.74
N ARG A 204 -9.52 -10.05 -21.74
CA ARG A 204 -10.15 -10.46 -23.00
C ARG A 204 -9.32 -11.53 -23.72
N ASP A 205 -8.02 -11.29 -23.89
CA ASP A 205 -7.10 -12.22 -24.53
C ASP A 205 -7.06 -13.56 -23.78
N PHE A 206 -7.06 -13.52 -22.45
CA PHE A 206 -7.11 -14.71 -21.61
C PHE A 206 -8.40 -15.52 -21.79
N LEU A 207 -9.56 -14.87 -21.78
CA LEU A 207 -10.86 -15.53 -21.94
C LEU A 207 -10.97 -16.24 -23.29
N TRP A 208 -10.50 -15.61 -24.36
CA TRP A 208 -10.54 -16.18 -25.70
C TRP A 208 -9.36 -17.13 -25.98
N GLY A 209 -8.39 -17.21 -25.08
CA GLY A 209 -7.23 -18.08 -25.22
C GLY A 209 -6.24 -17.59 -26.28
N SER A 210 -6.20 -16.28 -26.51
CA SER A 210 -5.16 -15.66 -27.33
C SER A 210 -3.82 -15.74 -26.60
N ILE A 211 -2.78 -16.19 -27.29
CA ILE A 211 -1.38 -16.21 -26.84
C ILE A 211 -0.65 -15.22 -27.74
N ALA A 212 0.46 -14.65 -27.26
CA ALA A 212 1.24 -13.64 -27.98
C ALA A 212 1.53 -14.02 -29.44
N GLU A 213 1.76 -15.30 -29.70
CA GLU A 213 2.06 -15.86 -31.03
C GLU A 213 0.83 -16.30 -31.84
N ASN A 214 -0.32 -16.47 -31.17
CA ASN A 214 -1.53 -17.00 -31.82
C ASN A 214 -2.76 -16.23 -31.34
N ARG A 215 -3.08 -15.14 -32.04
CA ARG A 215 -4.28 -14.34 -31.76
C ARG A 215 -5.53 -15.12 -32.18
N ARG A 216 -6.42 -15.39 -31.25
CA ARG A 216 -7.73 -15.98 -31.52
C ARG A 216 -8.76 -14.90 -31.75
N MET A 217 -9.70 -15.18 -32.66
CA MET A 217 -10.83 -14.28 -32.93
C MET A 217 -11.69 -14.13 -31.67
N HIS A 218 -12.02 -12.90 -31.33
CA HIS A 218 -12.94 -12.59 -30.25
C HIS A 218 -14.37 -12.70 -30.78
N MET A 219 -15.09 -13.77 -30.41
CA MET A 219 -16.38 -14.09 -30.95
C MET A 219 -17.51 -13.13 -30.56
N VAL A 220 -17.36 -12.42 -29.46
CA VAL A 220 -18.37 -11.50 -28.91
C VAL A 220 -17.68 -10.19 -28.52
N ASN A 221 -18.38 -9.08 -28.76
CA ASN A 221 -17.89 -7.75 -28.38
C ASN A 221 -17.67 -7.64 -26.87
N TRP A 222 -16.60 -6.96 -26.47
CA TRP A 222 -16.25 -6.77 -25.07
C TRP A 222 -17.37 -6.10 -24.26
N ASN A 223 -18.02 -5.09 -24.83
CA ASN A 223 -19.13 -4.41 -24.18
C ASN A 223 -20.32 -5.34 -23.91
N THR A 224 -20.59 -6.29 -24.80
CA THR A 224 -21.64 -7.29 -24.58
C THR A 224 -21.29 -8.28 -23.47
N ILE A 225 -20.03 -8.73 -23.41
CA ILE A 225 -19.56 -9.67 -22.38
C ILE A 225 -19.62 -9.02 -20.99
N THR A 226 -19.33 -7.73 -20.91
CA THR A 226 -19.30 -7.00 -19.63
C THR A 226 -20.69 -6.60 -19.12
N LEU A 227 -21.74 -6.74 -19.92
CA LEU A 227 -23.12 -6.53 -19.47
C LEU A 227 -23.47 -7.42 -18.27
N PRO A 228 -24.37 -6.97 -17.39
CA PRO A 228 -24.94 -7.79 -16.34
C PRO A 228 -25.57 -9.08 -16.88
N LYS A 229 -25.67 -10.12 -16.06
CA LYS A 229 -26.20 -11.43 -16.47
C LYS A 229 -27.67 -11.37 -16.89
N ASP A 230 -28.46 -10.56 -16.23
CA ASP A 230 -29.88 -10.28 -16.56
C ASP A 230 -30.07 -9.63 -17.95
N LYS A 231 -29.00 -8.98 -18.46
CA LYS A 231 -28.96 -8.36 -19.80
C LYS A 231 -28.21 -9.21 -20.84
N GLY A 232 -28.01 -10.50 -20.55
CA GLY A 232 -27.36 -11.44 -21.48
C GLY A 232 -25.84 -11.39 -21.51
N GLY A 233 -25.20 -10.62 -20.63
CA GLY A 233 -23.75 -10.57 -20.48
C GLY A 233 -23.22 -11.62 -19.50
N LEU A 234 -21.90 -11.65 -19.33
CA LEU A 234 -21.23 -12.52 -18.35
C LEU A 234 -21.06 -11.83 -16.99
N GLY A 235 -21.45 -10.57 -16.86
CA GLY A 235 -21.28 -9.76 -15.67
C GLY A 235 -19.82 -9.60 -15.28
N LEU A 236 -18.94 -9.37 -16.25
CA LEU A 236 -17.56 -8.99 -16.03
C LEU A 236 -17.46 -7.49 -15.80
N TYR A 237 -16.57 -7.10 -14.92
CA TYR A 237 -16.33 -5.69 -14.65
C TYR A 237 -15.43 -5.09 -15.73
N GLN A 238 -15.86 -4.01 -16.37
CA GLN A 238 -15.06 -3.23 -17.31
C GLN A 238 -14.31 -2.15 -16.52
N MET A 239 -12.98 -2.09 -16.69
CA MET A 239 -12.14 -1.21 -15.87
C MET A 239 -12.33 0.29 -16.17
N GLN A 240 -12.81 0.63 -17.36
CA GLN A 240 -13.02 2.02 -17.77
C GLN A 240 -14.29 2.69 -17.20
N TYR A 241 -15.30 1.91 -16.77
CA TYR A 241 -16.54 2.45 -16.22
C TYR A 241 -16.40 2.72 -14.71
N ARG A 242 -15.71 3.82 -14.37
CA ARG A 242 -15.88 4.51 -13.10
C ARG A 242 -15.89 6.00 -13.36
N SER A 243 -17.06 6.55 -13.50
CA SER A 243 -17.38 7.91 -13.08
C SER A 243 -17.83 7.88 -11.65
#